data_fae5bfd78fb8a8d3dafe940d37504484
#
_entry.id   fae5bfd78fb8a8d3dafe940d37504484
#
_cell.length_a   1.000
_cell.length_b   1.000
_cell.length_c   1.000
_cell.angle_alpha   90.00
_cell.angle_beta   90.00
_cell.angle_gamma   90.00
#
_symmetry.space_group_name_H-M   'P 1'
#
loop_
_entity.id
_entity.type
_entity.pdbx_description
1 polymer ?
#
loop_
_entity_poly.entity_id
_entity_poly.type
_entity_poly.pdbx_seq_one_letter_code
_entity_poly.pdbx_strand_id
1 'polypeptide(L)'
;MRIPVMGKGVTLTELPNEIAVFFEIGNCKQHCEGCHSPELWTAEGAQWLTVDELKDYIKTQRGITAVVFMGGTTNYEIDPEEFLENIVKPISKEYPVGLYHGCIEFPYSRDDLTWLKIGRYI
;
A
#
# COMPACT_ATOMS: atom_id res chain seq x y z
N MET A 1 3.33 13.38 6.80
CA MET A 1 3.96 12.08 6.54
C MET A 1 4.08 11.85 5.04
N ARG A 2 5.23 11.40 4.59
CA ARG A 2 5.47 11.02 3.20
C ARG A 2 5.88 9.56 3.16
N ILE A 3 5.48 8.86 2.09
CA ILE A 3 5.85 7.47 1.90
C ILE A 3 6.54 7.28 0.55
N PRO A 4 7.51 6.34 0.47
CA PRO A 4 8.25 6.11 -0.78
C PRO A 4 7.44 5.22 -1.72
N VAL A 5 6.86 5.83 -2.75
CA VAL A 5 6.08 5.11 -3.76
C VAL A 5 6.99 4.76 -4.93
N MET A 6 7.21 3.46 -5.15
CA MET A 6 8.05 2.95 -6.22
C MET A 6 7.27 2.74 -7.52
N GLY A 7 6.00 2.41 -7.40
CA GLY A 7 5.12 2.24 -8.54
C GLY A 7 3.69 2.56 -8.17
N LYS A 8 2.93 3.01 -9.16
CA LYS A 8 1.51 3.29 -9.00
C LYS A 8 0.80 3.11 -10.33
N GLY A 9 -0.48 2.81 -10.27
CA GLY A 9 -1.27 2.59 -11.46
C GLY A 9 -2.63 2.02 -11.11
N VAL A 10 -3.26 1.39 -12.09
CA VAL A 10 -4.57 0.76 -11.95
C VAL A 10 -4.43 -0.74 -12.20
N THR A 11 -5.06 -1.54 -11.36
CA THR A 11 -5.05 -3.00 -11.47
C THR A 11 -6.48 -3.54 -11.43
N LEU A 12 -6.70 -4.63 -12.16
CA LEU A 12 -7.99 -5.34 -12.19
C LEU A 12 -7.90 -6.69 -11.49
N THR A 13 -6.72 -7.09 -11.03
CA THR A 13 -6.45 -8.45 -10.55
C THR A 13 -6.10 -8.56 -9.07
N GLU A 14 -5.73 -7.46 -8.43
CA GLU A 14 -5.26 -7.50 -7.04
C GLU A 14 -6.40 -7.62 -6.02
N LEU A 15 -7.53 -7.00 -6.30
CA LEU A 15 -8.72 -7.11 -5.45
C LEU A 15 -9.88 -7.71 -6.23
N PRO A 16 -10.58 -8.70 -5.66
CA PRO A 16 -11.67 -9.39 -6.37
C PRO A 16 -12.78 -8.43 -6.80
N ASN A 17 -13.09 -8.43 -8.09
CA ASN A 17 -14.18 -7.65 -8.68
C ASN A 17 -14.04 -6.12 -8.52
N GLU A 18 -12.80 -5.64 -8.31
CA GLU A 18 -12.56 -4.22 -8.11
C GLU A 18 -11.61 -3.66 -9.16
N ILE A 19 -11.82 -2.40 -9.50
CA ILE A 19 -10.88 -1.60 -10.29
C ILE A 19 -10.11 -0.74 -9.29
N ALA A 20 -8.88 -1.13 -8.99
CA ALA A 20 -8.13 -0.53 -7.90
C ALA A 20 -6.94 0.30 -8.37
N VAL A 21 -6.73 1.44 -7.72
CA VAL A 21 -5.44 2.13 -7.78
C VAL A 21 -4.50 1.39 -6.84
N PHE A 22 -3.31 1.02 -7.31
CA PHE A 22 -2.28 0.41 -6.47
C PHE A 22 -1.13 1.37 -6.21
N PHE A 23 -0.53 1.22 -5.04
CA PHE A 23 0.71 1.91 -4.67
C PHE A 23 1.69 0.87 -4.14
N GLU A 24 2.84 0.74 -4.82
CA GLU A 24 3.93 -0.12 -4.38
C GLU A 24 4.87 0.68 -3.50
N ILE A 25 4.98 0.30 -2.22
CA ILE A 25 5.75 1.05 -1.22
C ILE A 25 7.15 0.47 -1.12
N GLY A 26 8.16 1.32 -1.28
CA GLY A 26 9.56 0.93 -1.22
C GLY A 26 10.09 0.75 0.20
N ASN A 27 11.37 0.41 0.32
CA ASN A 27 12.05 0.10 1.59
C ASN A 27 11.49 -1.12 2.30
N CYS A 28 10.97 -2.10 1.56
CA CYS A 28 10.45 -3.34 2.14
C CYS A 28 11.60 -4.10 2.84
N LYS A 29 11.47 -4.36 4.14
CA LYS A 29 12.50 -5.02 4.94
C LYS A 29 12.37 -6.55 5.00
N GLN A 30 11.31 -7.11 4.40
CA GLN A 30 11.08 -8.56 4.43
C GLN A 30 12.05 -9.34 3.54
N HIS A 31 12.47 -8.76 2.42
CA HIS A 31 13.41 -9.38 1.48
C HIS A 31 13.07 -10.85 1.22
N CYS A 32 11.82 -11.12 0.88
CA CYS A 32 11.33 -12.48 0.67
C CYS A 32 12.09 -13.19 -0.43
N GLU A 33 12.55 -14.41 -0.16
CA GLU A 33 13.15 -15.25 -1.19
C GLU A 33 12.12 -15.51 -2.29
N GLY A 34 12.51 -15.32 -3.54
CA GLY A 34 11.60 -15.45 -4.68
C GLY A 34 10.60 -14.31 -4.82
N CYS A 35 10.80 -13.19 -4.13
CA CYS A 35 9.93 -12.03 -4.24
C CYS A 35 9.81 -11.54 -5.69
N HIS A 36 8.56 -11.22 -6.13
CA HIS A 36 8.32 -10.69 -7.45
C HIS A 36 8.78 -9.24 -7.63
N SER A 37 9.00 -8.53 -6.52
CA SER A 37 9.30 -7.10 -6.54
C SER A 37 10.53 -6.77 -5.70
N PRO A 38 11.72 -7.35 -6.01
CA PRO A 38 12.92 -7.07 -5.22
C PRO A 38 13.34 -5.60 -5.30
N GLU A 39 12.92 -4.87 -6.30
CA GLU A 39 13.14 -3.43 -6.41
C GLU A 39 12.50 -2.65 -5.25
N LEU A 40 11.49 -3.22 -4.58
CA LEU A 40 10.86 -2.59 -3.43
C LEU A 40 11.68 -2.73 -2.13
N TRP A 41 12.78 -3.49 -2.14
CA TRP A 41 13.63 -3.63 -0.97
C TRP A 41 14.35 -2.33 -0.59
N THR A 42 14.41 -1.38 -1.52
CA THR A 42 14.98 -0.05 -1.30
C THR A 42 13.95 1.01 -1.69
N ALA A 43 14.30 2.29 -1.43
CA ALA A 43 13.50 3.41 -1.89
C ALA A 43 14.21 4.20 -3.00
N GLU A 44 15.22 3.60 -3.63
CA GLU A 44 15.94 4.25 -4.71
C GLU A 44 15.01 4.51 -5.89
N GLY A 45 14.92 5.77 -6.31
CA GLY A 45 14.02 6.18 -7.38
C GLY A 45 12.56 6.40 -6.96
N ALA A 46 12.25 6.25 -5.67
CA ALA A 46 10.88 6.44 -5.19
C ALA A 46 10.42 7.89 -5.26
N GLN A 47 9.11 8.06 -5.45
CA GLN A 47 8.45 9.35 -5.22
C GLN A 47 7.96 9.36 -3.77
N TRP A 48 8.41 10.33 -2.99
CA TRP A 48 7.98 10.48 -1.60
C TRP A 48 6.73 11.34 -1.58
N LEU A 49 5.59 10.72 -1.35
CA LEU A 49 4.27 11.35 -1.48
C LEU A 49 3.55 11.45 -0.16
N THR A 50 2.82 12.58 0.02
CA THR A 50 1.90 12.77 1.14
C THR A 50 0.55 12.14 0.82
N VAL A 51 -0.33 12.03 1.85
CA VAL A 51 -1.68 11.51 1.63
C VAL A 51 -2.47 12.37 0.64
N ASP A 52 -2.28 13.68 0.68
CA ASP A 52 -2.98 14.58 -0.25
C ASP A 52 -2.54 14.32 -1.70
N GLU A 53 -1.25 14.10 -1.90
CA GLU A 53 -0.72 13.75 -3.22
C GLU A 53 -1.24 12.40 -3.71
N LEU A 54 -1.37 11.42 -2.80
CA LEU A 54 -1.96 10.12 -3.12
C LEU A 54 -3.42 10.28 -3.54
N LYS A 55 -4.19 11.07 -2.79
CA LYS A 55 -5.61 11.33 -3.12
C LYS A 55 -5.75 12.04 -4.46
N ASP A 56 -4.89 13.00 -4.74
CA ASP A 56 -4.90 13.70 -6.04
C ASP A 56 -4.66 12.73 -7.18
N TYR A 57 -3.70 11.82 -7.02
CA TYR A 57 -3.45 10.81 -8.04
C TYR A 57 -4.67 9.90 -8.25
N ILE A 58 -5.29 9.44 -7.16
CA ILE A 58 -6.47 8.59 -7.24
C ILE A 58 -7.59 9.28 -8.02
N LYS A 59 -7.80 10.58 -7.79
CA LYS A 59 -8.83 11.36 -8.47
C LYS A 59 -8.59 11.52 -9.97
N THR A 60 -7.35 11.38 -10.43
CA THR A 60 -7.04 11.42 -11.86
C THR A 60 -7.43 10.14 -12.59
N GLN A 61 -7.69 9.05 -11.86
CA GLN A 61 -8.07 7.77 -12.43
C GLN A 61 -9.59 7.63 -12.45
N ARG A 62 -10.15 7.25 -13.59
CA ARG A 62 -11.60 7.10 -13.75
C ARG A 62 -12.07 5.68 -13.47
N GLY A 63 -13.27 5.55 -12.91
CA GLY A 63 -13.90 4.26 -12.69
C GLY A 63 -13.30 3.46 -11.53
N ILE A 64 -12.56 4.11 -10.66
CA ILE A 64 -11.90 3.45 -9.52
C ILE A 64 -12.94 3.09 -8.46
N THR A 65 -12.87 1.84 -7.97
CA THR A 65 -13.77 1.34 -6.94
C THR A 65 -13.03 1.03 -5.63
N ALA A 66 -11.69 0.97 -5.65
CA ALA A 66 -10.90 0.64 -4.47
C ALA A 66 -9.47 1.15 -4.60
N VAL A 67 -8.72 1.07 -3.49
CA VAL A 67 -7.30 1.40 -3.43
C VAL A 67 -6.57 0.26 -2.73
N VAL A 68 -5.41 -0.14 -3.24
CA VAL A 68 -4.59 -1.18 -2.62
C VAL A 68 -3.17 -0.68 -2.37
N PHE A 69 -2.67 -0.92 -1.16
CA PHE A 69 -1.29 -0.64 -0.78
C PHE A 69 -0.51 -1.94 -0.74
N MET A 70 0.56 -2.01 -1.51
CA MET A 70 1.47 -3.14 -1.52
C MET A 70 2.69 -2.77 -0.66
N GLY A 71 2.58 -3.06 0.65
CA GLY A 71 3.53 -2.66 1.66
C GLY A 71 3.07 -1.43 2.45
N GLY A 72 3.98 -0.88 3.24
CA GLY A 72 3.72 0.28 4.11
C GLY A 72 3.72 -0.06 5.58
N THR A 73 3.48 -1.31 5.94
CA THR A 73 3.46 -1.77 7.34
C THR A 73 4.65 -2.65 7.71
N THR A 74 5.50 -3.00 6.74
CA THR A 74 6.74 -3.76 6.96
C THR A 74 7.92 -3.09 6.28
N ASN A 75 7.95 -1.78 6.24
CA ASN A 75 8.95 -1.02 5.50
C ASN A 75 9.85 -0.22 6.44
N TYR A 76 11.12 -0.03 6.02
CA TYR A 76 12.05 0.83 6.75
C TYR A 76 11.54 2.27 6.77
N GLU A 77 11.81 2.96 7.89
CA GLU A 77 11.47 4.37 8.06
C GLU A 77 9.97 4.68 8.08
N ILE A 78 9.13 3.66 8.11
CA ILE A 78 7.68 3.84 8.20
C ILE A 78 7.18 3.16 9.47
N ASP A 79 6.56 3.96 10.36
CA ASP A 79 5.85 3.41 11.51
C ASP A 79 4.51 2.86 11.03
N PRO A 80 4.21 1.56 11.24
CA PRO A 80 2.98 0.97 10.74
C PRO A 80 1.72 1.64 11.26
N GLU A 81 1.69 2.03 12.53
CA GLU A 81 0.52 2.70 13.11
C GLU A 81 0.31 4.09 12.52
N GLU A 82 1.41 4.85 12.31
CA GLU A 82 1.33 6.14 11.65
C GLU A 82 0.87 6.02 10.21
N PHE A 83 1.35 5.00 9.50
CA PHE A 83 0.92 4.73 8.13
C PHE A 83 -0.59 4.47 8.08
N LEU A 84 -1.09 3.62 8.96
CA LEU A 84 -2.52 3.30 9.02
C LEU A 84 -3.35 4.53 9.38
N GLU A 85 -2.90 5.32 10.35
CA GLU A 85 -3.65 6.49 10.82
C GLU A 85 -3.60 7.66 9.83
N ASN A 86 -2.45 7.92 9.23
CA ASN A 86 -2.24 9.13 8.43
C ASN A 86 -2.40 8.92 6.93
N ILE A 87 -2.28 7.70 6.44
CA ILE A 87 -2.39 7.38 5.02
C ILE A 87 -3.65 6.57 4.72
N VAL A 88 -3.81 5.42 5.36
CA VAL A 88 -4.91 4.51 5.06
C VAL A 88 -6.25 5.07 5.51
N LYS A 89 -6.34 5.54 6.74
CA LYS A 89 -7.60 6.03 7.29
C LYS A 89 -8.24 7.17 6.50
N PRO A 90 -7.49 8.24 6.13
CA PRO A 90 -8.08 9.30 5.31
C PRO A 90 -8.59 8.80 3.95
N ILE A 91 -7.88 7.86 3.33
CA ILE A 91 -8.28 7.30 2.04
C ILE A 91 -9.48 6.38 2.19
N SER A 92 -9.54 5.61 3.29
CA SER A 92 -10.63 4.67 3.55
C SER A 92 -11.99 5.36 3.70
N LYS A 93 -12.00 6.65 4.00
CA LYS A 93 -13.25 7.43 4.08
C LYS A 93 -13.88 7.66 2.71
N GLU A 94 -13.10 7.54 1.64
CA GLU A 94 -13.57 7.79 0.28
C GLU A 94 -13.62 6.51 -0.57
N TYR A 95 -12.76 5.52 -0.27
CA TYR A 95 -12.65 4.27 -1.05
C TYR A 95 -12.40 3.08 -0.13
N PRO A 96 -12.91 1.88 -0.48
CA PRO A 96 -12.46 0.64 0.17
C PRO A 96 -10.95 0.46 -0.04
N VAL A 97 -10.25 0.03 1.01
CA VAL A 97 -8.79 -0.11 0.98
C VAL A 97 -8.38 -1.55 1.21
N GLY A 98 -7.46 -2.04 0.39
CA GLY A 98 -6.76 -3.29 0.57
C GLY A 98 -5.31 -3.05 0.98
N LEU A 99 -4.75 -3.93 1.78
CA LEU A 99 -3.37 -3.84 2.25
C LEU A 99 -2.68 -5.19 2.15
N TYR A 100 -1.48 -5.19 1.60
CA TYR A 100 -0.58 -6.35 1.60
C TYR A 100 0.47 -6.14 2.69
N HIS A 101 0.38 -6.99 3.73
CA HIS A 101 1.29 -6.94 4.87
C HIS A 101 2.26 -8.11 4.80
N GLY A 102 3.56 -7.85 4.88
CA GLY A 102 4.59 -8.85 4.63
C GLY A 102 4.85 -9.86 5.74
N CYS A 103 4.16 -9.76 6.88
CA CYS A 103 4.30 -10.68 8.02
C CYS A 103 3.02 -11.48 8.21
N ILE A 104 3.12 -12.62 8.93
CA ILE A 104 1.95 -13.43 9.25
C ILE A 104 1.14 -12.83 10.41
N GLU A 105 1.73 -11.92 11.18
CA GLU A 105 1.05 -11.24 12.27
C GLU A 105 0.74 -9.80 11.88
N PHE A 106 -0.48 -9.38 12.18
CA PHE A 106 -0.92 -8.01 11.96
C PHE A 106 -1.56 -7.50 13.25
N PRO A 107 -0.74 -7.00 14.21
CA PRO A 107 -1.24 -6.58 15.53
C PRO A 107 -1.90 -5.20 15.54
N TYR A 108 -2.20 -4.65 14.38
CA TYR A 108 -2.77 -3.30 14.25
C TYR A 108 -4.27 -3.36 14.00
N SER A 109 -4.95 -2.20 14.14
CA SER A 109 -6.37 -2.08 13.83
C SER A 109 -6.65 -2.38 12.36
N ARG A 110 -7.72 -3.14 12.09
CA ARG A 110 -8.19 -3.47 10.75
C ARG A 110 -9.44 -2.68 10.37
N ASP A 111 -9.84 -1.73 11.20
CA ASP A 111 -11.11 -1.03 11.05
C ASP A 111 -11.23 -0.26 9.73
N ASP A 112 -10.09 0.24 9.23
CA ASP A 112 -10.04 1.01 7.99
C ASP A 112 -9.76 0.16 6.75
N LEU A 113 -9.62 -1.16 6.91
CA LEU A 113 -9.29 -2.08 5.82
C LEU A 113 -10.49 -2.91 5.42
N THR A 114 -10.75 -2.97 4.11
CA THR A 114 -11.76 -3.88 3.55
C THR A 114 -11.13 -5.22 3.22
N TRP A 115 -9.88 -5.23 2.75
CA TRP A 115 -9.14 -6.45 2.45
C TRP A 115 -7.77 -6.38 3.11
N LEU A 116 -7.32 -7.50 3.66
CA LEU A 116 -5.98 -7.62 4.24
C LEU A 116 -5.38 -8.95 3.81
N LYS A 117 -4.25 -8.87 3.10
CA LYS A 117 -3.45 -10.03 2.75
C LYS A 117 -2.21 -10.02 3.63
N ILE A 118 -2.01 -11.07 4.42
CA ILE A 118 -0.88 -11.21 5.32
C ILE A 118 0.01 -12.37 4.89
N GLY A 119 1.28 -12.28 5.26
CA GLY A 119 2.26 -13.32 5.00
C GLY A 119 3.33 -12.86 4.02
N ARG A 120 4.47 -13.56 4.06
CA ARG A 120 5.59 -13.31 3.15
C ARG A 120 5.32 -13.99 1.82
N TYR A 121 5.86 -13.42 0.76
CA TYR A 121 5.87 -14.07 -0.54
C TYR A 121 6.72 -15.35 -0.49
N ILE A 122 6.21 -16.41 -1.03
CA ILE A 122 6.89 -17.70 -1.10
C ILE A 122 6.98 -18.15 -2.55
#